data_71482af3cbe37865dba5d29bf6150f10
#
_entry.id   71482af3cbe37865dba5d29bf6150f10
#
_cell.length_a   1.000
_cell.length_b   1.000
_cell.length_c   1.000
_cell.angle_alpha   90.00
_cell.angle_beta   90.00
_cell.angle_gamma   90.00
#
_symmetry.space_group_name_H-M   'P 1'
#
loop_
_entity.id
_entity.type
_entity.pdbx_description
1 polymer ?
#
loop_
_entity_poly.entity_id
_entity_poly.type
_entity_poly.pdbx_seq_one_letter_code
_entity_poly.pdbx_strand_id
1 'polypeptide(L)'
;MGARLLASPLTKFDCSIISDGGAAFIVTTAAKAKELGLKRDPIYLHGMGQGFSHQYLTSCEDLDQIYGAIQTSGDKAFKTAGMTNQDVDITFLYDCFTITTLLELEGLGIVPRGQAGAAALEGRLHKDADIPLNTNGGLLSQAHLGAMHHVVEAVLQLRGDAGERQVKDPSVALVHGNGGIVSAHLSLIHISEPTRPTDI
;
A
#
# COMPACT_ATOMS: atom_id res chain seq x y z
N MET A 1 -7.99 15.84 20.10
CA MET A 1 -8.28 16.93 19.14
C MET A 1 -9.79 17.00 18.91
N GLY A 2 -10.41 18.20 19.03
CA GLY A 2 -11.86 18.37 18.90
C GLY A 2 -12.35 18.40 17.43
N ALA A 3 -12.07 17.33 16.66
CA ALA A 3 -12.56 17.23 15.30
C ALA A 3 -14.08 16.94 15.28
N ARG A 4 -14.80 17.50 14.30
CA ARG A 4 -16.24 17.24 14.13
C ARG A 4 -16.48 15.75 13.91
N LEU A 5 -17.34 15.15 14.71
CA LEU A 5 -17.83 13.78 14.52
C LEU A 5 -18.67 13.70 13.23
N LEU A 6 -18.42 12.72 12.39
CA LEU A 6 -19.20 12.43 11.19
C LEU A 6 -20.12 11.21 11.39
N ALA A 7 -19.57 10.11 11.82
CA ALA A 7 -20.27 8.89 12.17
C ALA A 7 -19.48 8.19 13.27
N SER A 8 -20.06 8.03 14.48
CA SER A 8 -19.34 7.47 15.62
C SER A 8 -18.69 6.11 15.29
N PRO A 9 -17.39 5.92 15.58
CA PRO A 9 -16.46 6.84 16.26
C PRO A 9 -15.68 7.78 15.30
N LEU A 10 -15.95 7.80 13.99
CA LEU A 10 -15.17 8.49 12.98
C LEU A 10 -15.44 10.00 12.99
N THR A 11 -14.35 10.77 12.97
CA THR A 11 -14.33 12.22 12.87
C THR A 11 -13.98 12.68 11.46
N LYS A 12 -13.98 13.98 11.22
CA LYS A 12 -13.57 14.58 9.93
C LYS A 12 -12.13 14.18 9.53
N PHE A 13 -11.24 13.92 10.48
CA PHE A 13 -9.85 13.54 10.18
C PHE A 13 -9.67 12.05 9.91
N ASP A 14 -10.71 11.25 10.14
CA ASP A 14 -10.71 9.82 9.83
C ASP A 14 -11.18 9.51 8.40
N CYS A 15 -11.57 10.53 7.64
CA CYS A 15 -12.14 10.40 6.31
C CYS A 15 -11.36 11.26 5.30
N SER A 16 -10.98 10.66 4.18
CA SER A 16 -10.36 11.41 3.08
C SER A 16 -11.34 12.38 2.43
N ILE A 17 -10.80 13.45 1.85
CA ILE A 17 -11.57 14.45 1.12
C ILE A 17 -11.53 14.16 -0.37
N ILE A 18 -12.65 14.41 -1.06
CA ILE A 18 -12.70 14.40 -2.53
C ILE A 18 -11.68 15.41 -3.06
N SER A 19 -10.84 14.97 -3.98
CA SER A 19 -9.75 15.77 -4.51
C SER A 19 -9.67 15.61 -6.03
N ASP A 20 -9.26 16.68 -6.72
CA ASP A 20 -8.90 16.65 -8.12
C ASP A 20 -7.40 16.44 -8.26
N GLY A 21 -6.99 15.60 -9.20
CA GLY A 21 -5.58 15.33 -9.46
C GLY A 21 -5.39 14.13 -10.37
N GLY A 22 -4.14 13.77 -10.59
CA GLY A 22 -3.78 12.62 -11.42
C GLY A 22 -2.37 12.16 -11.16
N ALA A 23 -2.11 10.92 -11.53
CA ALA A 23 -0.79 10.32 -11.53
C ALA A 23 -0.60 9.59 -12.86
N ALA A 24 0.64 9.53 -13.34
CA ALA A 24 0.99 8.79 -14.54
C ALA A 24 2.30 8.04 -14.36
N PHE A 25 2.35 6.82 -14.84
CA PHE A 25 3.58 6.03 -14.90
C PHE A 25 3.57 5.18 -16.17
N ILE A 26 4.76 4.84 -16.64
CA ILE A 26 4.93 4.02 -17.84
C ILE A 26 5.33 2.62 -17.40
N VAL A 27 4.58 1.62 -17.87
CA VAL A 27 4.89 0.20 -17.65
C VAL A 27 5.42 -0.39 -18.95
N THR A 28 6.51 -1.14 -18.85
CA THR A 28 7.12 -1.83 -19.99
C THR A 28 7.81 -3.10 -19.52
N THR A 29 8.27 -3.94 -20.45
CA THR A 29 9.07 -5.12 -20.10
C THR A 29 10.51 -4.71 -19.71
N ALA A 30 11.17 -5.52 -18.86
CA ALA A 30 12.57 -5.30 -18.49
C ALA A 30 13.48 -5.25 -19.73
N ALA A 31 13.23 -6.11 -20.73
CA ALA A 31 13.96 -6.11 -21.99
C ALA A 31 13.83 -4.77 -22.73
N LYS A 32 12.60 -4.23 -22.81
CA LYS A 32 12.36 -2.93 -23.46
C LYS A 32 12.95 -1.76 -22.69
N ALA A 33 12.87 -1.79 -21.35
CA ALA A 33 13.51 -0.78 -20.51
C ALA A 33 15.03 -0.73 -20.74
N LYS A 34 15.68 -1.90 -20.85
CA LYS A 34 17.12 -2.03 -21.16
C LYS A 34 17.44 -1.50 -22.57
N GLU A 35 16.64 -1.87 -23.58
CA GLU A 35 16.78 -1.38 -24.97
C GLU A 35 16.70 0.14 -25.07
N LEU A 36 15.81 0.76 -24.29
CA LEU A 36 15.61 2.22 -24.28
C LEU A 36 16.77 2.98 -23.63
N GLY A 37 17.70 2.31 -22.94
CA GLY A 37 18.84 2.95 -22.30
C GLY A 37 18.43 4.06 -21.34
N LEU A 38 17.47 3.78 -20.45
CA LEU A 38 16.94 4.78 -19.53
C LEU A 38 18.04 5.39 -18.68
N LYS A 39 17.94 6.70 -18.42
CA LYS A 39 18.91 7.43 -17.56
C LYS A 39 18.79 7.05 -16.08
N ARG A 40 17.67 6.47 -15.69
CA ARG A 40 17.37 6.01 -14.33
C ARG A 40 17.02 4.54 -14.36
N ASP A 41 17.37 3.83 -13.31
CA ASP A 41 17.06 2.43 -13.19
C ASP A 41 15.54 2.23 -13.11
N PRO A 42 15.02 1.21 -13.80
CA PRO A 42 13.60 0.87 -13.73
C PRO A 42 13.30 0.28 -12.34
N ILE A 43 12.09 0.57 -11.84
CA ILE A 43 11.54 -0.13 -10.69
C ILE A 43 10.72 -1.31 -11.21
N TYR A 44 10.95 -2.48 -10.64
CA TYR A 44 10.33 -3.71 -11.11
C TYR A 44 9.06 -4.02 -10.33
N LEU A 45 7.97 -4.31 -11.03
CA LEU A 45 6.79 -4.94 -10.43
C LEU A 45 7.08 -6.44 -10.32
N HIS A 46 7.41 -6.89 -9.11
CA HIS A 46 7.91 -8.24 -8.86
C HIS A 46 6.81 -9.21 -8.42
N GLY A 47 5.77 -8.71 -7.80
CA GLY A 47 4.63 -9.51 -7.38
C GLY A 47 3.30 -8.77 -7.48
N MET A 48 2.23 -9.52 -7.76
CA MET A 48 0.88 -8.98 -7.87
C MET A 48 -0.14 -10.01 -7.40
N GLY A 49 -1.17 -9.54 -6.69
CA GLY A 49 -2.26 -10.38 -6.25
C GLY A 49 -3.57 -9.65 -6.10
N GLN A 50 -4.66 -10.33 -6.38
CA GLN A 50 -6.02 -9.82 -6.20
C GLN A 50 -6.80 -10.74 -5.27
N GLY A 51 -7.66 -10.13 -4.44
CA GLY A 51 -8.60 -10.80 -3.55
C GLY A 51 -9.98 -10.14 -3.62
N PHE A 52 -11.02 -10.94 -3.54
CA PHE A 52 -12.41 -10.47 -3.55
C PHE A 52 -13.18 -11.21 -2.47
N SER A 53 -14.13 -10.55 -1.84
CA SER A 53 -14.98 -11.15 -0.81
C SER A 53 -16.47 -11.04 -1.15
N HIS A 54 -17.06 -9.88 -1.02
CA HIS A 54 -18.49 -9.66 -1.16
C HIS A 54 -18.80 -8.72 -2.34
N GLN A 55 -20.04 -8.73 -2.83
CA GLN A 55 -20.45 -7.87 -3.94
C GLN A 55 -20.87 -6.47 -3.45
N TYR A 56 -21.57 -6.41 -2.33
CA TYR A 56 -22.04 -5.18 -1.70
C TYR A 56 -21.72 -5.18 -0.21
N LEU A 57 -21.55 -4.00 0.40
CA LEU A 57 -21.31 -3.88 1.84
C LEU A 57 -22.40 -4.59 2.67
N THR A 58 -23.66 -4.53 2.21
CA THR A 58 -24.78 -5.21 2.86
C THR A 58 -24.73 -6.74 2.78
N SER A 59 -23.87 -7.30 1.94
CA SER A 59 -23.61 -8.74 1.84
C SER A 59 -22.35 -9.18 2.58
N CYS A 60 -21.67 -8.25 3.26
CA CYS A 60 -20.56 -8.57 4.15
C CYS A 60 -21.13 -9.06 5.50
N GLU A 61 -20.92 -10.33 5.82
CA GLU A 61 -21.46 -10.95 7.04
C GLU A 61 -20.60 -10.62 8.26
N ASP A 62 -19.29 -10.54 8.07
CA ASP A 62 -18.34 -10.27 9.15
C ASP A 62 -17.01 -9.68 8.63
N LEU A 63 -16.14 -9.30 9.55
CA LEU A 63 -14.81 -8.77 9.23
C LEU A 63 -13.88 -9.84 8.64
N ASP A 64 -14.13 -11.13 8.87
CA ASP A 64 -13.27 -12.20 8.36
C ASP A 64 -13.34 -12.30 6.84
N GLN A 65 -14.47 -11.93 6.24
CA GLN A 65 -14.58 -11.80 4.78
C GLN A 65 -13.67 -10.70 4.23
N ILE A 66 -13.59 -9.55 4.90
CA ILE A 66 -12.72 -8.44 4.53
C ILE A 66 -11.26 -8.86 4.69
N TYR A 67 -10.89 -9.40 5.85
CA TYR A 67 -9.54 -9.89 6.10
C TYR A 67 -9.14 -10.98 5.10
N GLY A 68 -10.03 -11.91 4.77
CA GLY A 68 -9.77 -12.97 3.80
C GLY A 68 -9.47 -12.44 2.40
N ALA A 69 -10.15 -11.38 1.95
CA ALA A 69 -9.87 -10.74 0.66
C ALA A 69 -8.52 -10.01 0.67
N ILE A 70 -8.20 -9.27 1.74
CA ILE A 70 -6.90 -8.59 1.92
C ILE A 70 -5.79 -9.63 1.93
N GLN A 71 -5.89 -10.65 2.77
CA GLN A 71 -4.92 -11.74 2.88
C GLN A 71 -4.73 -12.44 1.53
N THR A 72 -5.81 -12.79 0.83
CA THR A 72 -5.73 -13.46 -0.48
C THR A 72 -4.95 -12.61 -1.48
N SER A 73 -5.13 -11.30 -1.51
CA SER A 73 -4.39 -10.42 -2.42
C SER A 73 -2.90 -10.33 -2.03
N GLY A 74 -2.61 -10.21 -0.73
CA GLY A 74 -1.26 -10.17 -0.19
C GLY A 74 -0.50 -11.46 -0.44
N ASP A 75 -1.07 -12.60 -0.06
CA ASP A 75 -0.45 -13.93 -0.21
C ASP A 75 -0.08 -14.22 -1.67
N LYS A 76 -0.96 -13.88 -2.62
CA LYS A 76 -0.68 -14.03 -4.04
C LYS A 76 0.47 -13.13 -4.50
N ALA A 77 0.50 -11.88 -4.06
CA ALA A 77 1.55 -10.93 -4.40
C ALA A 77 2.90 -11.40 -3.84
N PHE A 78 2.96 -11.75 -2.55
CA PHE A 78 4.16 -12.26 -1.89
C PHE A 78 4.64 -13.57 -2.53
N LYS A 79 3.72 -14.52 -2.78
CA LYS A 79 4.04 -15.79 -3.45
C LYS A 79 4.63 -15.56 -4.84
N THR A 80 4.05 -14.65 -5.63
CA THR A 80 4.53 -14.33 -6.98
C THR A 80 5.91 -13.67 -6.91
N ALA A 81 6.15 -12.80 -5.91
CA ALA A 81 7.44 -12.18 -5.69
C ALA A 81 8.50 -13.12 -5.08
N GLY A 82 8.12 -14.29 -4.56
CA GLY A 82 9.02 -15.15 -3.78
C GLY A 82 9.48 -14.51 -2.46
N MET A 83 8.64 -13.66 -1.88
CA MET A 83 8.90 -12.83 -0.70
C MET A 83 7.84 -13.08 0.39
N THR A 84 8.05 -12.46 1.54
CA THR A 84 7.11 -12.43 2.67
C THR A 84 6.84 -10.98 3.09
N ASN A 85 5.90 -10.77 3.99
CA ASN A 85 5.63 -9.45 4.58
C ASN A 85 6.82 -8.90 5.40
N GLN A 86 7.75 -9.76 5.83
CA GLN A 86 8.96 -9.34 6.56
C GLN A 86 10.04 -8.73 5.66
N ASP A 87 9.93 -8.93 4.35
CA ASP A 87 10.86 -8.37 3.36
C ASP A 87 10.47 -6.94 2.94
N VAL A 88 9.34 -6.42 3.44
CA VAL A 88 8.80 -5.10 3.06
C VAL A 88 9.44 -3.99 3.88
N ASP A 89 10.10 -3.05 3.20
CA ASP A 89 10.74 -1.89 3.83
C ASP A 89 9.79 -0.69 3.97
N ILE A 90 8.81 -0.56 3.05
CA ILE A 90 7.86 0.55 3.05
C ILE A 90 6.50 0.10 2.52
N THR A 91 5.46 0.60 3.16
CA THR A 91 4.07 0.19 2.89
C THR A 91 3.22 1.38 2.47
N PHE A 92 2.45 1.19 1.41
CA PHE A 92 1.45 2.15 0.92
C PHE A 92 0.08 1.48 0.90
N LEU A 93 -0.81 1.93 1.78
CA LEU A 93 -2.15 1.37 1.97
C LEU A 93 -3.22 2.38 1.58
N TYR A 94 -4.38 1.88 1.17
CA TYR A 94 -5.49 2.70 0.73
C TYR A 94 -6.24 3.31 1.92
N ASP A 95 -5.76 4.43 2.39
CA ASP A 95 -6.23 5.14 3.56
C ASP A 95 -7.40 6.11 3.28
N CYS A 96 -8.44 5.65 2.57
CA CYS A 96 -9.65 6.46 2.39
C CYS A 96 -10.37 6.74 3.73
N PHE A 97 -10.20 5.84 4.70
CA PHE A 97 -10.56 6.00 6.11
C PHE A 97 -9.45 5.45 6.98
N THR A 98 -9.28 5.99 8.19
CA THR A 98 -8.29 5.46 9.15
C THR A 98 -8.51 3.98 9.45
N ILE A 99 -9.77 3.54 9.55
CA ILE A 99 -10.11 2.13 9.81
C ILE A 99 -9.67 1.20 8.67
N THR A 100 -9.72 1.63 7.40
CA THR A 100 -9.27 0.79 6.28
C THR A 100 -7.79 0.48 6.37
N THR A 101 -6.98 1.47 6.74
CA THR A 101 -5.54 1.29 6.98
C THR A 101 -5.25 0.25 8.05
N LEU A 102 -6.00 0.29 9.17
CA LEU A 102 -5.83 -0.69 10.26
C LEU A 102 -6.17 -2.10 9.80
N LEU A 103 -7.28 -2.26 9.06
CA LEU A 103 -7.70 -3.56 8.50
C LEU A 103 -6.68 -4.10 7.49
N GLU A 104 -6.11 -3.22 6.65
CA GLU A 104 -5.12 -3.61 5.64
C GLU A 104 -3.79 -4.01 6.28
N LEU A 105 -3.30 -3.29 7.30
CA LEU A 105 -2.10 -3.66 8.07
C LEU A 105 -2.21 -5.07 8.66
N GLU A 106 -3.36 -5.37 9.26
CA GLU A 106 -3.64 -6.65 9.90
C GLU A 106 -3.89 -7.76 8.87
N GLY A 107 -4.69 -7.50 7.84
CA GLY A 107 -5.01 -8.47 6.80
C GLY A 107 -3.83 -8.88 5.94
N LEU A 108 -2.85 -7.98 5.73
CA LEU A 108 -1.58 -8.25 5.06
C LEU A 108 -0.54 -8.92 5.98
N GLY A 109 -0.86 -9.06 7.27
CA GLY A 109 0.05 -9.62 8.26
C GLY A 109 1.27 -8.75 8.58
N ILE A 110 1.23 -7.44 8.25
CA ILE A 110 2.30 -6.49 8.62
C ILE A 110 2.34 -6.32 10.14
N VAL A 111 1.16 -6.32 10.76
CA VAL A 111 1.00 -6.43 12.21
C VAL A 111 0.02 -7.55 12.54
N PRO A 112 0.11 -8.19 13.72
CA PRO A 112 -0.87 -9.17 14.15
C PRO A 112 -2.28 -8.57 14.25
N ARG A 113 -3.30 -9.38 14.01
CA ARG A 113 -4.70 -8.97 14.12
C ARG A 113 -5.02 -8.39 15.50
N GLY A 114 -5.69 -7.24 15.53
CA GLY A 114 -6.00 -6.49 16.74
C GLY A 114 -4.85 -5.60 17.26
N GLN A 115 -3.73 -5.51 16.55
CA GLN A 115 -2.55 -4.75 17.01
C GLN A 115 -2.28 -3.47 16.18
N ALA A 116 -2.99 -3.24 15.08
CA ALA A 116 -2.72 -2.07 14.23
C ALA A 116 -2.95 -0.74 14.96
N GLY A 117 -3.97 -0.67 15.81
CA GLY A 117 -4.23 0.51 16.65
C GLY A 117 -3.10 0.78 17.65
N ALA A 118 -2.58 -0.26 18.31
CA ALA A 118 -1.44 -0.14 19.22
C ALA A 118 -0.19 0.32 18.47
N ALA A 119 0.13 -0.28 17.32
CA ALA A 119 1.26 0.10 16.48
C ALA A 119 1.19 1.59 16.06
N ALA A 120 0.00 2.08 15.73
CA ALA A 120 -0.21 3.49 15.41
C ALA A 120 0.05 4.41 16.61
N LEU A 121 -0.46 4.06 17.80
CA LEU A 121 -0.27 4.81 19.04
C LEU A 121 1.19 4.83 19.49
N GLU A 122 1.94 3.76 19.27
CA GLU A 122 3.36 3.63 19.56
C GLU A 122 4.27 4.38 18.56
N GLY A 123 3.67 4.97 17.49
CA GLY A 123 4.42 5.71 16.46
C GLY A 123 5.17 4.83 15.47
N ARG A 124 4.89 3.52 15.43
CA ARG A 124 5.56 2.55 14.55
C ARG A 124 5.31 2.77 13.06
N LEU A 125 4.27 3.55 12.71
CA LEU A 125 3.89 3.84 11.32
C LEU A 125 4.59 5.09 10.73
N HIS A 126 5.47 5.73 11.51
CA HIS A 126 6.22 6.90 11.03
C HIS A 126 7.30 6.49 10.01
N LYS A 127 7.67 7.41 9.10
CA LYS A 127 8.68 7.14 8.06
C LYS A 127 10.04 6.64 8.56
N ASP A 128 10.41 6.98 9.80
CA ASP A 128 11.68 6.60 10.44
C ASP A 128 11.50 5.45 11.44
N ALA A 129 10.33 4.82 11.50
CA ALA A 129 10.02 3.70 12.38
C ALA A 129 10.10 2.36 11.62
N ASP A 130 9.70 1.28 12.28
CA ASP A 130 9.81 -0.09 11.75
C ASP A 130 8.75 -0.46 10.70
N ILE A 131 7.67 0.33 10.58
CA ILE A 131 6.60 0.12 9.58
C ILE A 131 6.35 1.46 8.85
N PRO A 132 7.26 1.95 7.99
CA PRO A 132 7.04 3.19 7.26
C PRO A 132 5.77 3.10 6.40
N LEU A 133 4.80 3.99 6.65
CA LEU A 133 3.49 3.96 6.02
C LEU A 133 3.15 5.29 5.33
N ASN A 134 2.66 5.21 4.07
CA ASN A 134 2.08 6.34 3.33
C ASN A 134 2.90 7.63 3.44
N THR A 135 4.19 7.57 3.17
CA THR A 135 5.13 8.70 3.35
C THR A 135 4.76 9.96 2.57
N ASN A 136 3.95 9.82 1.51
CA ASN A 136 3.38 10.94 0.76
C ASN A 136 2.19 11.64 1.46
N GLY A 137 1.72 11.12 2.58
CA GLY A 137 0.54 11.62 3.29
C GLY A 137 -0.76 10.89 2.95
N GLY A 138 -0.73 9.96 2.00
CA GLY A 138 -1.85 9.12 1.62
C GLY A 138 -3.07 9.86 1.07
N LEU A 139 -4.22 9.18 1.08
CA LEU A 139 -5.50 9.76 0.69
C LEU A 139 -6.03 10.72 1.75
N LEU A 140 -5.67 10.52 3.02
CA LEU A 140 -6.13 11.33 4.14
C LEU A 140 -5.51 12.72 4.18
N SER A 141 -4.22 12.85 3.83
CA SER A 141 -3.48 14.11 4.02
C SER A 141 -2.98 14.75 2.72
N GLN A 142 -2.71 13.98 1.67
CA GLN A 142 -2.29 14.52 0.38
C GLN A 142 -3.48 14.77 -0.53
N ALA A 143 -4.12 13.72 -1.05
CA ALA A 143 -5.27 13.81 -1.96
C ALA A 143 -5.87 12.42 -2.20
N HIS A 144 -7.19 12.32 -2.34
CA HIS A 144 -7.85 11.07 -2.70
C HIS A 144 -7.83 10.88 -4.22
N LEU A 145 -6.74 10.33 -4.74
CA LEU A 145 -6.52 10.05 -6.17
C LEU A 145 -6.56 8.56 -6.53
N GLY A 146 -7.19 7.73 -5.71
CA GLY A 146 -7.41 6.31 -5.98
C GLY A 146 -6.12 5.48 -6.01
N ALA A 147 -5.28 5.52 -5.02
CA ALA A 147 -4.03 4.76 -4.86
C ALA A 147 -2.94 4.96 -5.94
N MET A 148 -3.23 5.62 -7.06
CA MET A 148 -2.24 5.80 -8.14
C MET A 148 -1.02 6.61 -7.67
N HIS A 149 -1.21 7.58 -6.79
CA HIS A 149 -0.12 8.37 -6.20
C HIS A 149 0.75 7.53 -5.23
N HIS A 150 0.23 6.46 -4.65
CA HIS A 150 1.01 5.49 -3.87
C HIS A 150 2.03 4.76 -4.74
N VAL A 151 1.62 4.34 -5.95
CA VAL A 151 2.56 3.73 -6.93
C VAL A 151 3.66 4.72 -7.31
N VAL A 152 3.31 5.98 -7.56
CA VAL A 152 4.31 7.02 -7.87
C VAL A 152 5.25 7.23 -6.70
N GLU A 153 4.75 7.35 -5.47
CA GLU A 153 5.59 7.51 -4.29
C GLU A 153 6.47 6.27 -4.03
N ALA A 154 5.96 5.06 -4.22
CA ALA A 154 6.77 3.84 -4.13
C ALA A 154 7.96 3.87 -5.10
N VAL A 155 7.73 4.30 -6.33
CA VAL A 155 8.81 4.47 -7.32
C VAL A 155 9.81 5.56 -6.90
N LEU A 156 9.34 6.69 -6.36
CA LEU A 156 10.23 7.76 -5.87
C LEU A 156 11.07 7.29 -4.68
N GLN A 157 10.47 6.58 -3.73
CA GLN A 157 11.16 6.03 -2.57
C GLN A 157 12.24 5.02 -2.98
N LEU A 158 11.91 4.06 -3.84
CA LEU A 158 12.85 3.04 -4.30
C LEU A 158 13.99 3.61 -5.19
N ARG A 159 13.81 4.82 -5.72
CA ARG A 159 14.85 5.55 -6.48
C ARG A 159 15.67 6.52 -5.63
N GLY A 160 15.34 6.71 -4.38
CA GLY A 160 15.97 7.71 -3.54
C GLY A 160 15.58 9.16 -3.89
N ASP A 161 14.44 9.36 -4.57
CA ASP A 161 13.99 10.65 -5.09
C ASP A 161 12.89 11.30 -4.20
N ALA A 162 12.54 10.72 -3.06
CA ALA A 162 11.42 11.19 -2.24
C ALA A 162 11.76 12.42 -1.38
N GLY A 163 13.01 12.93 -1.41
CA GLY A 163 13.43 14.14 -0.70
C GLY A 163 13.29 14.00 0.82
N GLU A 164 12.62 14.94 1.49
CA GLU A 164 12.44 14.92 2.95
C GLU A 164 11.58 13.74 3.45
N ARG A 165 10.80 13.13 2.56
CA ARG A 165 9.98 11.95 2.88
C ARG A 165 10.74 10.63 2.76
N GLN A 166 11.98 10.67 2.26
CA GLN A 166 12.77 9.49 1.97
C GLN A 166 12.94 8.60 3.20
N VAL A 167 12.56 7.33 3.07
CA VAL A 167 12.87 6.25 4.01
C VAL A 167 14.33 5.82 3.76
N LYS A 168 15.01 5.39 4.80
CA LYS A 168 16.41 4.99 4.68
C LYS A 168 16.53 3.68 3.90
N ASP A 169 17.22 3.74 2.77
CA ASP A 169 17.62 2.60 1.92
C ASP A 169 16.52 1.55 1.63
N PRO A 170 15.28 1.93 1.23
CA PRO A 170 14.24 0.96 0.95
C PRO A 170 14.54 0.23 -0.37
N SER A 171 14.38 -1.08 -0.38
CA SER A 171 14.55 -1.95 -1.54
C SER A 171 13.25 -2.63 -1.98
N VAL A 172 12.29 -2.79 -1.07
CA VAL A 172 11.01 -3.44 -1.30
C VAL A 172 9.87 -2.54 -0.83
N ALA A 173 8.96 -2.21 -1.74
CA ALA A 173 7.75 -1.44 -1.44
C ALA A 173 6.49 -2.27 -1.73
N LEU A 174 5.59 -2.33 -0.75
CA LEU A 174 4.25 -2.88 -0.92
C LEU A 174 3.27 -1.74 -1.19
N VAL A 175 2.52 -1.82 -2.28
CA VAL A 175 1.35 -0.95 -2.55
C VAL A 175 0.10 -1.79 -2.52
N HIS A 176 -0.85 -1.42 -1.65
CA HIS A 176 -2.13 -2.10 -1.53
C HIS A 176 -3.27 -1.11 -1.76
N GLY A 177 -4.19 -1.49 -2.62
CA GLY A 177 -5.40 -0.72 -2.92
C GLY A 177 -6.65 -1.51 -2.62
N ASN A 178 -7.72 -0.82 -2.27
CA ASN A 178 -9.04 -1.41 -2.14
C ASN A 178 -10.09 -0.69 -3.00
N GLY A 179 -11.18 -1.39 -3.27
CA GLY A 179 -12.34 -0.89 -3.99
C GLY A 179 -13.61 -1.59 -3.53
N GLY A 180 -14.74 -1.21 -4.12
CA GLY A 180 -16.02 -1.86 -3.82
C GLY A 180 -16.43 -1.81 -2.34
N ILE A 181 -15.99 -0.79 -1.60
CA ILE A 181 -16.20 -0.68 -0.14
C ILE A 181 -15.59 -1.91 0.57
N VAL A 182 -14.26 -1.99 0.52
CA VAL A 182 -13.41 -3.04 1.11
C VAL A 182 -13.71 -4.48 0.66
N SER A 183 -14.31 -4.64 -0.52
CA SER A 183 -14.65 -5.97 -1.07
C SER A 183 -13.67 -6.46 -2.12
N ALA A 184 -12.90 -5.57 -2.74
CA ALA A 184 -11.91 -5.87 -3.78
C ALA A 184 -10.54 -5.31 -3.36
N HIS A 185 -9.52 -6.13 -3.40
CA HIS A 185 -8.17 -5.78 -2.97
C HIS A 185 -7.13 -6.14 -4.03
N LEU A 186 -6.14 -5.26 -4.19
CA LEU A 186 -5.00 -5.44 -5.10
C LEU A 186 -3.72 -5.16 -4.33
N SER A 187 -2.79 -6.12 -4.32
CA SER A 187 -1.46 -5.96 -3.76
C SER A 187 -0.40 -5.99 -4.86
N LEU A 188 0.53 -5.06 -4.81
CA LEU A 188 1.65 -4.92 -5.75
C LEU A 188 2.96 -4.85 -4.95
N ILE A 189 3.94 -5.69 -5.30
CA ILE A 189 5.28 -5.67 -4.72
C ILE A 189 6.24 -5.05 -5.73
N HIS A 190 6.86 -3.92 -5.35
CA HIS A 190 7.85 -3.20 -6.15
C HIS A 190 9.24 -3.36 -5.55
N ILE A 191 10.26 -3.56 -6.38
CA ILE A 191 11.66 -3.67 -5.96
C ILE A 191 12.56 -2.77 -6.81
N SER A 192 13.64 -2.25 -6.19
CA SER A 192 14.63 -1.41 -6.88
C SER A 192 15.54 -2.21 -7.81
N GLU A 193 15.94 -3.42 -7.38
CA GLU A 193 16.76 -4.32 -8.19
C GLU A 193 16.28 -5.77 -8.02
N PRO A 194 16.31 -6.60 -9.08
CA PRO A 194 16.04 -8.03 -8.94
C PRO A 194 17.22 -8.68 -8.22
N THR A 195 17.11 -8.84 -6.91
CA THR A 195 18.16 -9.42 -6.03
C THR A 195 18.32 -10.92 -6.20
N ARG A 196 17.47 -11.56 -7.02
CA ARG A 196 17.59 -12.99 -7.38
C ARG A 196 17.30 -13.17 -8.86
N PRO A 197 18.09 -13.98 -9.60
CA PRO A 197 17.69 -14.47 -10.91
C PRO A 197 16.38 -15.22 -10.72
N THR A 198 15.27 -14.70 -11.22
CA THR A 198 14.10 -15.51 -11.46
C THR A 198 14.46 -16.39 -12.64
N ASP A 199 14.85 -17.64 -12.38
CA ASP A 199 14.82 -18.68 -13.37
C ASP A 199 13.36 -18.84 -13.81
N ILE A 200 13.00 -18.18 -14.90
CA ILE A 200 11.75 -18.37 -15.65
C ILE A 200 12.10 -19.21 -16.86
#